data_b317030aa0d59e4ce9923d90258f8c93
#
_entry.id   b317030aa0d59e4ce9923d90258f8c93
#
_cell.length_a   1.000
_cell.length_b   1.000
_cell.length_c   1.000
_cell.angle_alpha   90.00
_cell.angle_beta   90.00
_cell.angle_gamma   90.00
#
_symmetry.space_group_name_H-M   'P 1'
#
loop_
_entity.id
_entity.type
_entity.pdbx_description
1 polymer ?
#
loop_
_entity_poly.entity_id
_entity_poly.type
_entity_poly.pdbx_seq_one_letter_code
_entity_poly.pdbx_strand_id
1 'polypeptide(L)'
;MSMLLTNIEFFTYGNEVLVRTADGSVRPLEPADYDLINEMCEYLGTFYPQAYAALCEEYKQSALNQPYYRFRIVSRFVRCNFGALDDVPDISPEMHCRFEYVPCPLRGECRLDRIVCRPEFNHKLSPAEMQVLALVYAGKTEEAIAERLCLSPHTVHTHVRNAYARLGLHSKGDFIRYASSNNLFS
;
A
#
# COMPACT_ATOMS: atom_id res chain seq x y z
N MET A 1 -8.76 -11.77 8.60
CA MET A 1 -7.50 -11.23 8.01
C MET A 1 -6.36 -11.85 8.78
N SER A 2 -5.45 -12.49 8.10
CA SER A 2 -4.35 -13.23 8.74
C SER A 2 -3.33 -12.26 9.34
N MET A 3 -2.77 -12.65 10.50
CA MET A 3 -1.73 -11.88 11.21
C MET A 3 -0.33 -12.08 10.60
N LEU A 4 -0.19 -12.80 9.47
CA LEU A 4 1.10 -13.13 8.90
C LEU A 4 1.86 -11.90 8.41
N LEU A 5 1.18 -10.93 7.78
CA LEU A 5 1.84 -9.79 7.17
C LEU A 5 2.23 -8.66 8.14
N THR A 6 1.56 -8.53 9.29
CA THR A 6 1.75 -7.36 10.18
C THR A 6 2.96 -7.44 11.11
N ASN A 7 3.63 -8.58 11.18
CA ASN A 7 4.81 -8.80 12.03
C ASN A 7 5.99 -9.35 11.22
N ILE A 8 6.03 -9.00 9.95
CA ILE A 8 7.04 -9.48 9.02
C ILE A 8 7.87 -8.30 8.52
N GLU A 9 9.14 -8.54 8.32
CA GLU A 9 10.06 -7.60 7.70
C GLU A 9 10.74 -8.28 6.51
N PHE A 10 10.66 -7.62 5.36
CA PHE A 10 11.33 -8.03 4.14
C PHE A 10 12.58 -7.19 3.93
N PHE A 11 13.62 -7.80 3.46
CA PHE A 11 14.83 -7.08 3.07
C PHE A 11 15.54 -7.79 1.93
N THR A 12 16.53 -7.14 1.35
CA THR A 12 17.29 -7.68 0.24
C THR A 12 18.76 -7.84 0.62
N TYR A 13 19.33 -9.00 0.31
CA TYR A 13 20.75 -9.24 0.42
C TYR A 13 21.28 -9.83 -0.90
N GLY A 14 22.12 -9.07 -1.58
CA GLY A 14 22.54 -9.43 -2.93
C GLY A 14 21.36 -9.53 -3.90
N ASN A 15 21.13 -10.72 -4.44
CA ASN A 15 20.03 -11.01 -5.35
C ASN A 15 18.85 -11.73 -4.69
N GLU A 16 18.89 -11.92 -3.39
CA GLU A 16 17.86 -12.65 -2.65
C GLU A 16 16.94 -11.71 -1.90
N VAL A 17 15.68 -12.11 -1.82
CA VAL A 17 14.71 -11.52 -0.90
C VAL A 17 14.70 -12.39 0.34
N LEU A 18 14.91 -11.78 1.49
CA LEU A 18 14.84 -12.42 2.78
C LEU A 18 13.62 -11.94 3.54
N VAL A 19 13.17 -12.75 4.45
CA VAL A 19 12.05 -12.44 5.34
C VAL A 19 12.46 -12.74 6.78
N ARG A 20 12.20 -11.78 7.66
CA ARG A 20 12.25 -11.96 9.10
C ARG A 20 10.83 -12.14 9.61
N THR A 21 10.56 -13.26 10.23
CA THR A 21 9.26 -13.62 10.78
C THR A 21 9.09 -13.13 12.22
N ALA A 22 7.88 -13.17 12.76
CA ALA A 22 7.55 -12.68 14.11
C ALA A 22 8.35 -13.35 15.24
N ASP A 23 8.86 -14.56 15.03
CA ASP A 23 9.74 -15.28 15.97
C ASP A 23 11.20 -14.84 15.88
N GLY A 24 11.52 -13.87 14.99
CA GLY A 24 12.87 -13.35 14.76
C GLY A 24 13.73 -14.21 13.83
N SER A 25 13.20 -15.30 13.28
CA SER A 25 13.96 -16.11 12.33
C SER A 25 14.09 -15.39 10.98
N VAL A 26 15.28 -15.49 10.38
CA VAL A 26 15.61 -14.91 9.08
C VAL A 26 15.87 -16.03 8.10
N ARG A 27 15.19 -15.98 6.95
CA ARG A 27 15.36 -16.97 5.88
C ARG A 27 15.07 -16.37 4.49
N PRO A 28 15.54 -16.98 3.41
CA PRO A 28 15.11 -16.61 2.07
C PRO A 28 13.59 -16.78 1.91
N LEU A 29 13.00 -15.89 1.10
CA LEU A 29 11.65 -16.08 0.58
C LEU A 29 11.72 -17.07 -0.58
N GLU A 30 10.98 -18.18 -0.48
CA GLU A 30 11.00 -19.26 -1.44
C GLU A 30 9.65 -19.43 -2.14
N PRO A 31 9.61 -20.00 -3.37
CA PRO A 31 8.34 -20.30 -4.05
C PRO A 31 7.41 -21.24 -3.27
N ALA A 32 7.94 -21.98 -2.30
CA ALA A 32 7.20 -22.89 -1.42
C ALA A 32 6.49 -22.17 -0.25
N ASP A 33 6.73 -20.90 -0.04
CA ASP A 33 6.07 -20.08 0.99
C ASP A 33 4.63 -19.69 0.59
N TYR A 34 3.82 -20.69 0.26
CA TYR A 34 2.50 -20.51 -0.37
C TYR A 34 1.59 -19.57 0.39
N ASP A 35 1.47 -19.74 1.70
CA ASP A 35 0.55 -18.96 2.53
C ASP A 35 0.94 -17.48 2.54
N LEU A 36 2.21 -17.19 2.82
CA LEU A 36 2.75 -15.84 2.83
C LEU A 36 2.64 -15.15 1.47
N ILE A 37 3.02 -15.86 0.41
CA ILE A 37 2.99 -15.33 -0.96
C ILE A 37 1.56 -15.08 -1.42
N ASN A 38 0.63 -15.97 -1.13
CA ASN A 38 -0.77 -15.80 -1.49
C ASN A 38 -1.39 -14.62 -0.74
N GLU A 39 -1.16 -14.52 0.57
CA GLU A 39 -1.64 -13.39 1.36
C GLU A 39 -1.07 -12.06 0.88
N MET A 40 0.22 -12.03 0.52
CA MET A 40 0.85 -10.84 -0.04
C MET A 40 0.27 -10.48 -1.43
N CYS A 41 -0.04 -11.46 -2.29
CA CYS A 41 -0.71 -11.21 -3.57
C CYS A 41 -2.13 -10.65 -3.37
N GLU A 42 -2.90 -11.18 -2.43
CA GLU A 42 -4.24 -10.66 -2.09
C GLU A 42 -4.16 -9.24 -1.53
N TYR A 43 -3.21 -9.00 -0.66
CA TYR A 43 -2.91 -7.68 -0.11
C TYR A 43 -2.59 -6.68 -1.22
N LEU A 44 -1.67 -7.01 -2.12
CA LEU A 44 -1.30 -6.14 -3.25
C LEU A 44 -2.48 -5.88 -4.18
N GLY A 45 -3.26 -6.91 -4.51
CA GLY A 45 -4.46 -6.77 -5.34
C GLY A 45 -5.53 -5.85 -4.73
N THR A 46 -5.61 -5.83 -3.40
CA THR A 46 -6.57 -5.01 -2.66
C THR A 46 -6.12 -3.56 -2.50
N PHE A 47 -4.89 -3.37 -2.04
CA PHE A 47 -4.39 -2.07 -1.59
C PHE A 47 -3.48 -1.36 -2.61
N TYR A 48 -2.88 -2.10 -3.55
CA TYR A 48 -2.00 -1.58 -4.59
C TYR A 48 -2.33 -2.18 -5.97
N PRO A 49 -3.59 -2.07 -6.43
CA PRO A 49 -4.08 -2.80 -7.62
C PRO A 49 -3.33 -2.45 -8.91
N GLN A 50 -2.86 -1.21 -9.06
CA GLN A 50 -2.10 -0.80 -10.23
C GLN A 50 -0.72 -1.47 -10.28
N ALA A 51 -0.01 -1.48 -9.14
CA ALA A 51 1.27 -2.17 -9.01
C ALA A 51 1.10 -3.67 -9.22
N TYR A 52 0.07 -4.27 -8.64
CA TYR A 52 -0.22 -5.69 -8.80
C TYR A 52 -0.50 -6.06 -10.26
N ALA A 53 -1.35 -5.30 -10.95
CA ALA A 53 -1.65 -5.53 -12.37
C ALA A 53 -0.40 -5.39 -13.26
N ALA A 54 0.46 -4.39 -13.02
CA ALA A 54 1.71 -4.21 -13.74
C ALA A 54 2.68 -5.38 -13.52
N LEU A 55 2.77 -5.91 -12.30
CA LEU A 55 3.58 -7.09 -11.98
C LEU A 55 3.02 -8.36 -12.60
N CYS A 56 1.70 -8.52 -12.63
CA CYS A 56 1.03 -9.63 -13.30
C CYS A 56 1.37 -9.65 -14.79
N GLU A 57 1.32 -8.52 -15.46
CA GLU A 57 1.67 -8.40 -16.87
C GLU A 57 3.18 -8.64 -17.10
N GLU A 58 4.04 -8.11 -16.22
CA GLU A 58 5.49 -8.31 -16.28
C GLU A 58 5.88 -9.79 -16.30
N TYR A 59 5.20 -10.59 -15.49
CA TYR A 59 5.54 -12.00 -15.28
C TYR A 59 4.56 -13.00 -15.91
N LYS A 60 3.66 -12.56 -16.79
CA LYS A 60 2.61 -13.39 -17.40
C LYS A 60 3.11 -14.68 -18.05
N GLN A 61 4.35 -14.69 -18.56
CA GLN A 61 4.95 -15.89 -19.16
C GLN A 61 5.16 -17.02 -18.12
N SER A 62 5.23 -16.68 -16.83
CA SER A 62 5.34 -17.65 -15.74
C SER A 62 3.99 -18.15 -15.23
N ALA A 63 2.86 -17.67 -15.76
CA ALA A 63 1.52 -17.92 -15.23
C ALA A 63 1.10 -19.39 -15.21
N LEU A 64 1.69 -20.24 -16.06
CA LEU A 64 1.46 -21.68 -16.05
C LEU A 64 1.99 -22.37 -14.78
N ASN A 65 3.03 -21.81 -14.16
CA ASN A 65 3.54 -22.25 -12.86
C ASN A 65 3.10 -21.24 -11.80
N GLN A 66 1.90 -21.39 -11.27
CA GLN A 66 1.27 -20.45 -10.34
C GLN A 66 2.10 -20.13 -9.09
N PRO A 67 2.70 -21.10 -8.38
CA PRO A 67 3.56 -20.78 -7.24
C PRO A 67 4.76 -19.90 -7.60
N TYR A 68 5.46 -20.25 -8.67
CA TYR A 68 6.62 -19.48 -9.15
C TYR A 68 6.20 -18.09 -9.68
N TYR A 69 5.07 -18.00 -10.35
CA TYR A 69 4.52 -16.73 -10.84
C TYR A 69 4.25 -15.76 -9.70
N ARG A 70 3.52 -16.21 -8.69
CA ARG A 70 3.20 -15.39 -7.50
C ARG A 70 4.47 -15.02 -6.72
N PHE A 71 5.39 -15.95 -6.56
CA PHE A 71 6.70 -15.68 -5.97
C PHE A 71 7.45 -14.56 -6.70
N ARG A 72 7.46 -14.56 -8.04
CA ARG A 72 8.11 -13.50 -8.82
C ARG A 72 7.47 -12.13 -8.59
N ILE A 73 6.13 -12.08 -8.53
CA ILE A 73 5.37 -10.86 -8.26
C ILE A 73 5.77 -10.29 -6.89
N VAL A 74 5.70 -11.10 -5.85
CA VAL A 74 6.02 -10.69 -4.48
C VAL A 74 7.49 -10.28 -4.34
N SER A 75 8.41 -11.11 -4.84
CA SER A 75 9.85 -10.82 -4.81
C SER A 75 10.20 -9.50 -5.52
N ARG A 76 9.55 -9.20 -6.66
CA ARG A 76 9.78 -7.95 -7.36
C ARG A 76 9.23 -6.76 -6.59
N PHE A 77 8.03 -6.88 -6.01
CA PHE A 77 7.46 -5.83 -5.18
C PHE A 77 8.36 -5.51 -3.99
N VAL A 78 8.80 -6.53 -3.26
CA VAL A 78 9.72 -6.40 -2.13
C VAL A 78 11.00 -5.67 -2.55
N ARG A 79 11.68 -6.13 -3.59
CA ARG A 79 12.91 -5.51 -4.09
C ARG A 79 12.78 -4.05 -4.51
N CYS A 80 11.59 -3.61 -4.87
CA CYS A 80 11.35 -2.24 -5.29
C CYS A 80 11.04 -1.32 -4.12
N ASN A 81 10.65 -1.87 -2.95
CA ASN A 81 10.01 -1.10 -1.88
C ASN A 81 10.60 -1.34 -0.49
N PHE A 82 11.32 -2.46 -0.29
CA PHE A 82 11.92 -2.82 1.00
C PHE A 82 13.35 -3.28 0.75
N GLY A 83 14.30 -2.70 1.44
CA GLY A 83 15.71 -2.95 1.18
C GLY A 83 16.55 -3.17 2.42
N ALA A 84 16.20 -2.52 3.51
CA ALA A 84 16.93 -2.55 4.77
C ALA A 84 16.33 -3.54 5.77
N LEU A 85 17.13 -4.03 6.69
CA LEU A 85 16.68 -4.73 7.89
C LEU A 85 16.77 -3.72 9.04
N ASP A 86 15.63 -3.20 9.52
CA ASP A 86 15.61 -2.08 10.48
C ASP A 86 14.79 -2.33 11.76
N ASP A 87 14.39 -3.56 12.00
CA ASP A 87 13.58 -3.97 13.16
C ASP A 87 12.15 -3.39 13.21
N VAL A 88 11.70 -2.72 12.13
CA VAL A 88 10.36 -2.18 12.02
C VAL A 88 9.56 -2.99 10.98
N PRO A 89 8.40 -3.57 11.32
CA PRO A 89 7.61 -4.31 10.35
C PRO A 89 7.24 -3.47 9.12
N ASP A 90 7.42 -4.03 7.93
CA ASP A 90 7.15 -3.36 6.65
C ASP A 90 5.67 -3.07 6.42
N ILE A 91 4.79 -3.83 7.05
CA ILE A 91 3.35 -3.63 6.98
C ILE A 91 2.84 -3.35 8.38
N SER A 92 2.25 -2.17 8.55
CA SER A 92 1.69 -1.74 9.83
C SER A 92 0.44 -2.56 10.20
N PRO A 93 0.00 -2.54 11.49
CA PRO A 93 -1.26 -3.17 11.90
C PRO A 93 -2.49 -2.65 11.13
N GLU A 94 -2.43 -1.43 10.62
CA GLU A 94 -3.47 -0.81 9.79
C GLU A 94 -3.37 -1.21 8.31
N MET A 95 -2.50 -2.17 7.99
CA MET A 95 -2.28 -2.70 6.64
C MET A 95 -1.72 -1.66 5.65
N HIS A 96 -0.79 -0.83 6.09
CA HIS A 96 -0.05 0.10 5.22
C HIS A 96 1.42 -0.30 5.11
N CYS A 97 1.93 -0.29 3.87
CA CYS A 97 3.36 -0.47 3.63
C CYS A 97 4.16 0.74 4.13
N ARG A 98 5.23 0.47 4.83
CA ARG A 98 6.27 1.45 5.20
C ARG A 98 7.38 1.40 4.17
N PHE A 99 7.14 2.04 3.03
CA PHE A 99 8.10 2.02 1.91
C PHE A 99 9.43 2.67 2.28
N GLU A 100 10.49 1.98 1.97
CA GLU A 100 11.86 2.44 2.16
C GLU A 100 12.44 3.09 0.89
N TYR A 101 13.54 3.80 1.06
CA TYR A 101 14.33 4.24 -0.09
C TYR A 101 15.21 3.08 -0.55
N VAL A 102 14.86 2.50 -1.70
CA VAL A 102 15.69 1.48 -2.36
C VAL A 102 16.52 2.14 -3.46
N PRO A 103 17.86 2.14 -3.38
CA PRO A 103 18.72 2.61 -4.46
C PRO A 103 18.61 1.63 -5.64
N CYS A 104 17.98 2.08 -6.72
CA CYS A 104 17.80 1.26 -7.92
C CYS A 104 18.55 1.89 -9.10
N PRO A 105 19.48 1.16 -9.76
CA PRO A 105 20.23 1.70 -10.91
C PRO A 105 19.34 1.94 -12.13
N LEU A 106 18.16 1.32 -12.19
CA LEU A 106 17.20 1.46 -13.30
C LEU A 106 16.15 2.55 -13.05
N ARG A 107 16.29 3.35 -11.98
CA ARG A 107 15.31 4.41 -11.67
C ARG A 107 15.26 5.45 -12.79
N GLY A 108 14.05 5.77 -13.25
CA GLY A 108 13.81 6.66 -14.39
C GLY A 108 13.77 5.96 -15.74
N GLU A 109 14.36 4.75 -15.89
CA GLU A 109 14.37 3.98 -17.13
C GLU A 109 13.50 2.72 -17.06
N CYS A 110 13.23 2.25 -15.83
CA CYS A 110 12.44 1.05 -15.61
C CYS A 110 10.96 1.32 -15.93
N ARG A 111 10.33 0.47 -16.76
CA ARG A 111 8.90 0.56 -17.09
C ARG A 111 7.96 0.41 -15.89
N LEU A 112 8.46 -0.09 -14.77
CA LEU A 112 7.72 -0.23 -13.51
C LEU A 112 8.01 0.92 -12.53
N ASP A 113 8.86 1.88 -12.92
CA ASP A 113 9.15 3.04 -12.07
C ASP A 113 7.89 3.87 -11.82
N ARG A 114 7.70 4.31 -10.57
CA ARG A 114 6.50 5.01 -10.07
C ARG A 114 5.18 4.23 -10.14
N ILE A 115 5.16 3.02 -10.73
CA ILE A 115 3.99 2.15 -10.73
C ILE A 115 4.12 1.12 -9.60
N VAL A 116 5.29 0.48 -9.50
CA VAL A 116 5.61 -0.53 -8.49
C VAL A 116 6.50 0.04 -7.39
N CYS A 117 7.38 1.01 -7.74
CA CYS A 117 8.22 1.69 -6.77
C CYS A 117 7.41 2.77 -6.05
N ARG A 118 7.14 2.58 -4.75
CA ARG A 118 6.26 3.43 -3.93
C ARG A 118 4.88 3.64 -4.56
N PRO A 119 4.14 2.57 -4.77
CA PRO A 119 2.85 2.63 -5.44
C PRO A 119 1.82 3.41 -4.62
N GLU A 120 0.85 3.99 -5.31
CA GLU A 120 -0.27 4.66 -4.65
C GLU A 120 -1.17 3.65 -3.93
N PHE A 121 -1.51 3.96 -2.70
CA PHE A 121 -2.43 3.17 -1.89
C PHE A 121 -3.88 3.37 -2.37
N ASN A 122 -4.59 2.28 -2.57
CA ASN A 122 -6.01 2.32 -2.93
C ASN A 122 -6.88 2.55 -1.70
N HIS A 123 -7.20 3.79 -1.42
CA HIS A 123 -8.07 4.19 -0.31
C HIS A 123 -9.54 3.83 -0.53
N LYS A 124 -9.91 3.27 -1.69
CA LYS A 124 -11.31 3.00 -2.07
C LYS A 124 -12.21 4.25 -2.02
N LEU A 125 -11.60 5.43 -2.05
CA LEU A 125 -12.30 6.72 -2.06
C LEU A 125 -12.56 7.17 -3.49
N SER A 126 -13.73 7.79 -3.71
CA SER A 126 -14.00 8.45 -4.98
C SER A 126 -13.21 9.77 -5.12
N PRO A 127 -12.99 10.26 -6.34
CA PRO A 127 -12.34 11.56 -6.54
C PRO A 127 -13.01 12.72 -5.78
N ALA A 128 -14.34 12.72 -5.70
CA ALA A 128 -15.09 13.73 -4.95
C ALA A 128 -14.83 13.64 -3.43
N GLU A 129 -14.81 12.41 -2.88
CA GLU A 129 -14.45 12.20 -1.49
C GLU A 129 -13.02 12.62 -1.18
N MET A 130 -12.07 12.34 -2.09
CA MET A 130 -10.67 12.78 -1.94
C MET A 130 -10.56 14.31 -1.92
N GLN A 131 -11.26 15.02 -2.82
CA GLN A 131 -11.27 16.49 -2.83
C GLN A 131 -11.83 17.08 -1.54
N VAL A 132 -12.94 16.54 -1.06
CA VAL A 132 -13.54 16.96 0.21
C VAL A 132 -12.59 16.71 1.38
N LEU A 133 -12.03 15.49 1.47
CA LEU A 133 -11.14 15.11 2.56
C LEU A 133 -9.82 15.90 2.57
N ALA A 134 -9.29 16.30 1.41
CA ALA A 134 -8.12 17.17 1.33
C ALA A 134 -8.38 18.52 2.02
N LEU A 135 -9.58 19.08 1.85
CA LEU A 135 -9.97 20.33 2.50
C LEU A 135 -10.27 20.16 4.00
N VAL A 136 -10.84 19.01 4.39
CA VAL A 136 -10.99 18.64 5.81
C VAL A 136 -9.62 18.52 6.50
N TYR A 137 -8.65 17.90 5.83
CA TYR A 137 -7.27 17.78 6.31
C TYR A 137 -6.60 19.15 6.44
N ALA A 138 -6.84 20.07 5.49
CA ALA A 138 -6.39 21.45 5.54
C ALA A 138 -7.14 22.32 6.61
N GLY A 139 -7.97 21.71 7.44
CA GLY A 139 -8.66 22.37 8.55
C GLY A 139 -9.86 23.22 8.15
N LYS A 140 -10.39 23.12 6.95
CA LYS A 140 -11.58 23.86 6.50
C LYS A 140 -12.85 23.36 7.17
N THR A 141 -13.83 24.25 7.35
CA THR A 141 -15.19 23.90 7.81
C THR A 141 -16.03 23.37 6.66
N GLU A 142 -17.13 22.65 6.96
CA GLU A 142 -18.02 22.10 5.92
C GLU A 142 -18.62 23.20 5.04
N GLU A 143 -18.92 24.37 5.61
CA GLU A 143 -19.43 25.54 4.86
C GLU A 143 -18.38 26.08 3.87
N ALA A 144 -17.13 26.25 4.33
CA ALA A 144 -16.04 26.71 3.49
C ALA A 144 -15.69 25.69 2.36
N ILE A 145 -15.84 24.41 2.65
CA ILE A 145 -15.67 23.35 1.64
C ILE A 145 -16.80 23.40 0.63
N ALA A 146 -18.04 23.54 1.09
CA ALA A 146 -19.22 23.64 0.25
C ALA A 146 -19.12 24.81 -0.73
N GLU A 147 -18.74 25.99 -0.23
CA GLU A 147 -18.51 27.19 -1.06
C GLU A 147 -17.41 26.94 -2.10
N ARG A 148 -16.24 26.39 -1.67
CA ARG A 148 -15.08 26.16 -2.56
C ARG A 148 -15.36 25.14 -3.67
N LEU A 149 -16.15 24.11 -3.39
CA LEU A 149 -16.44 23.03 -4.32
C LEU A 149 -17.77 23.21 -5.05
N CYS A 150 -18.49 24.31 -4.83
CA CYS A 150 -19.84 24.58 -5.36
C CYS A 150 -20.83 23.45 -5.01
N LEU A 151 -20.77 22.96 -3.77
CA LEU A 151 -21.64 21.91 -3.24
C LEU A 151 -22.54 22.46 -2.14
N SER A 152 -23.58 21.72 -1.74
CA SER A 152 -24.31 22.01 -0.50
C SER A 152 -23.51 21.51 0.73
N PRO A 153 -23.64 22.15 1.92
CA PRO A 153 -23.06 21.61 3.16
C PRO A 153 -23.51 20.18 3.44
N HIS A 154 -24.76 19.85 3.16
CA HIS A 154 -25.27 18.47 3.29
C HIS A 154 -24.55 17.49 2.38
N THR A 155 -24.21 17.87 1.16
CA THR A 155 -23.44 17.04 0.22
C THR A 155 -22.03 16.83 0.76
N VAL A 156 -21.36 17.86 1.26
CA VAL A 156 -20.04 17.77 1.89
C VAL A 156 -20.08 16.80 3.07
N HIS A 157 -21.04 16.98 3.99
CA HIS A 157 -21.24 16.07 5.13
C HIS A 157 -21.43 14.61 4.67
N THR A 158 -22.21 14.39 3.62
CA THR A 158 -22.44 13.04 3.07
C THR A 158 -21.14 12.42 2.54
N HIS A 159 -20.31 13.19 1.82
CA HIS A 159 -19.00 12.72 1.33
C HIS A 159 -18.07 12.36 2.49
N VAL A 160 -17.97 13.21 3.52
CA VAL A 160 -17.14 12.94 4.71
C VAL A 160 -17.60 11.66 5.41
N ARG A 161 -18.89 11.52 5.67
CA ARG A 161 -19.45 10.33 6.32
C ARG A 161 -19.20 9.05 5.53
N ASN A 162 -19.42 9.08 4.22
CA ASN A 162 -19.21 7.90 3.36
C ASN A 162 -17.72 7.53 3.28
N ALA A 163 -16.85 8.54 3.18
CA ALA A 163 -15.41 8.34 3.18
C ALA A 163 -14.93 7.72 4.50
N TYR A 164 -15.38 8.24 5.65
CA TYR A 164 -15.03 7.69 6.96
C TYR A 164 -15.51 6.24 7.11
N ALA A 165 -16.73 5.94 6.65
CA ALA A 165 -17.25 4.57 6.67
C ALA A 165 -16.39 3.60 5.83
N ARG A 166 -15.92 4.03 4.65
CA ARG A 166 -15.03 3.22 3.79
C ARG A 166 -13.65 3.00 4.39
N LEU A 167 -13.13 3.99 5.10
CA LEU A 167 -11.83 3.93 5.76
C LEU A 167 -11.90 3.27 7.16
N GLY A 168 -13.09 2.95 7.66
CA GLY A 168 -13.29 2.43 9.01
C GLY A 168 -13.00 3.45 10.12
N LEU A 169 -13.15 4.74 9.83
CA LEU A 169 -12.86 5.84 10.75
C LEU A 169 -14.15 6.36 11.40
N HIS A 170 -14.03 6.84 12.63
CA HIS A 170 -15.19 7.29 13.43
C HIS A 170 -15.13 8.79 13.81
N SER A 171 -13.99 9.44 13.63
CA SER A 171 -13.82 10.84 14.00
C SER A 171 -12.86 11.58 13.07
N LYS A 172 -12.95 12.93 13.10
CA LYS A 172 -11.98 13.79 12.41
C LYS A 172 -10.55 13.58 12.94
N GLY A 173 -10.39 13.30 14.23
CA GLY A 173 -9.09 13.01 14.84
C GLY A 173 -8.49 11.70 14.29
N ASP A 174 -9.31 10.65 14.12
CA ASP A 174 -8.89 9.41 13.50
C ASP A 174 -8.47 9.63 12.05
N PHE A 175 -9.25 10.43 11.33
CA PHE A 175 -8.94 10.78 9.94
C PHE A 175 -7.61 11.54 9.82
N ILE A 176 -7.34 12.53 10.65
CA ILE A 176 -6.09 13.29 10.62
C ILE A 176 -4.89 12.37 10.87
N ARG A 177 -4.97 11.48 11.87
CA ARG A 177 -3.91 10.49 12.13
C ARG A 177 -3.72 9.57 10.94
N TYR A 178 -4.81 9.03 10.41
CA TYR A 178 -4.80 8.17 9.24
C TYR A 178 -4.15 8.85 8.03
N ALA A 179 -4.58 10.07 7.70
CA ALA A 179 -4.08 10.82 6.56
C ALA A 179 -2.57 11.14 6.69
N SER A 180 -2.12 11.51 7.90
CA SER A 180 -0.70 11.78 8.17
C SER A 180 0.15 10.51 8.08
N SER A 181 -0.30 9.39 8.66
CA SER A 181 0.44 8.13 8.64
C SER A 181 0.56 7.54 7.23
N ASN A 182 -0.37 7.87 6.33
CA ASN A 182 -0.42 7.34 4.98
C ASN A 182 0.01 8.34 3.90
N ASN A 183 0.50 9.53 4.28
CA ASN A 183 0.86 10.60 3.37
C ASN A 183 -0.22 10.88 2.30
N LEU A 184 -1.50 10.84 2.72
CA LEU A 184 -2.65 10.90 1.82
C LEU A 184 -2.73 12.23 1.03
N PHE A 185 -2.19 13.32 1.60
CA PHE A 185 -2.24 14.67 1.04
C PHE A 185 -0.90 15.41 1.12
N SER A 186 0.22 14.71 1.09
CA SER A 186 1.57 15.29 1.06
C SER A 186 2.07 15.55 -0.34
#